data_e6db0eacdd417a721544d7f3c7d2da13
#
_entry.id   e6db0eacdd417a721544d7f3c7d2da13
#
_cell.length_a   1.000
_cell.length_b   1.000
_cell.length_c   1.000
_cell.angle_alpha   90.00
_cell.angle_beta   90.00
_cell.angle_gamma   90.00
#
_symmetry.space_group_name_H-M   'P 1'
#
loop_
_entity.id
_entity.type
_entity.pdbx_description
1 polymer ?
#
loop_
_entity_poly.entity_id
_entity_poly.type
_entity_poly.pdbx_seq_one_letter_code
_entity_poly.pdbx_strand_id
1 'polypeptide(L)'
;MTINTKMPALLMLDDGTCFEGYALGACQEAVGEVVFTTGMSGYQETITDPSYYGQIVVFTSAHIGNYGATALDSECPEPKPEYGAGGVVFHDLFVDAENIDFPHFRAESSLQKKLEQMGLSGIYGIDTRALTLHLRMHGARNGIISTNLDRDYLLKRAKELPQMSGLDLASKVTVKEKFVFNTDPGTVLTYKKRDTSKKMLNVAVIDYGAKRSILLHLFNNNMHPTVYPATVTAEEILASKPDAVMLTNGPGDPEPCGYAIKTIRELVGKLPIFGICLGHQ
;
A
#
# COMPACT_ATOMS: atom_id res chain seq x y z
N MET A 1 6.76 35.21 7.49
CA MET A 1 7.77 34.12 7.51
C MET A 1 7.42 33.18 8.64
N THR A 2 6.64 32.17 8.35
CA THR A 2 6.36 31.08 9.31
C THR A 2 7.60 30.19 9.29
N ILE A 3 8.39 30.24 10.36
CA ILE A 3 9.48 29.27 10.57
C ILE A 3 8.77 27.92 10.71
N ASN A 4 8.87 27.10 9.67
CA ASN A 4 8.41 25.72 9.71
C ASN A 4 9.33 24.99 10.71
N THR A 5 8.96 25.02 11.99
CA THR A 5 9.72 24.38 13.06
C THR A 5 9.59 22.87 12.84
N LYS A 6 10.66 22.25 12.36
CA LYS A 6 10.78 20.81 12.23
C LYS A 6 10.43 20.17 13.58
N MET A 7 9.38 19.38 13.64
CA MET A 7 8.95 18.70 14.87
C MET A 7 9.81 17.44 15.06
N PRO A 8 10.60 17.34 16.15
CA PRO A 8 11.40 16.15 16.41
C PRO A 8 10.53 14.91 16.52
N ALA A 9 11.04 13.78 16.02
CA ALA A 9 10.40 12.48 16.12
C ALA A 9 11.43 11.37 16.24
N LEU A 10 11.01 10.22 16.77
CA LEU A 10 11.81 9.02 16.88
C LEU A 10 11.15 7.88 16.09
N LEU A 11 11.98 7.06 15.45
CA LEU A 11 11.63 5.70 15.05
C LEU A 11 12.32 4.76 16.02
N MET A 12 11.55 4.02 16.83
CA MET A 12 12.03 3.01 17.77
C MET A 12 11.67 1.62 17.27
N LEU A 13 12.67 0.74 17.15
CA LEU A 13 12.47 -0.67 16.83
C LEU A 13 12.35 -1.50 18.12
N ASP A 14 11.75 -2.68 18.01
CA ASP A 14 11.53 -3.61 19.14
C ASP A 14 12.82 -4.19 19.75
N ASP A 15 13.94 -4.12 19.03
CA ASP A 15 15.27 -4.52 19.53
C ASP A 15 16.02 -3.38 20.24
N GLY A 16 15.42 -2.17 20.32
CA GLY A 16 16.00 -1.00 20.95
C GLY A 16 16.79 -0.08 20.00
N THR A 17 16.94 -0.46 18.75
CA THR A 17 17.54 0.43 17.74
C THR A 17 16.65 1.65 17.53
N CYS A 18 17.23 2.86 17.63
CA CYS A 18 16.49 4.11 17.57
C CYS A 18 17.09 5.07 16.55
N PHE A 19 16.25 5.70 15.75
CA PHE A 19 16.62 6.73 14.78
C PHE A 19 15.92 8.05 15.13
N GLU A 20 16.68 9.15 15.11
CA GLU A 20 16.16 10.49 15.34
C GLU A 20 15.95 11.21 14.02
N GLY A 21 14.84 11.93 13.91
CA GLY A 21 14.50 12.69 12.72
C GLY A 21 13.38 13.69 12.99
N TYR A 22 12.58 13.96 11.99
CA TYR A 22 11.49 14.92 12.04
C TYR A 22 10.19 14.30 11.59
N ALA A 23 9.11 14.62 12.30
CA ALA A 23 7.77 14.15 11.96
C ALA A 23 7.28 14.73 10.63
N LEU A 24 6.47 13.93 9.93
CA LEU A 24 5.78 14.37 8.72
C LEU A 24 4.36 13.75 8.65
N GLY A 25 3.52 14.31 7.77
CA GLY A 25 2.14 13.87 7.60
C GLY A 25 1.27 14.26 8.81
N ALA A 26 0.44 13.33 9.28
CA ALA A 26 -0.52 13.58 10.36
C ALA A 26 0.13 13.74 11.75
N CYS A 27 1.42 13.46 11.88
CA CYS A 27 2.20 13.59 13.14
C CYS A 27 1.59 12.82 14.33
N GLN A 28 0.82 11.77 14.06
CA GLN A 28 0.30 10.85 15.07
C GLN A 28 1.29 9.69 15.26
N GLU A 29 1.11 8.89 16.31
CA GLU A 29 1.89 7.67 16.48
C GLU A 29 1.56 6.68 15.36
N ALA A 30 2.60 6.20 14.64
CA ALA A 30 2.46 5.16 13.64
C ALA A 30 3.19 3.90 14.11
N VAL A 31 2.52 2.76 14.01
CA VAL A 31 3.04 1.47 14.46
C VAL A 31 2.94 0.43 13.36
N GLY A 32 3.87 -0.51 13.34
CA GLY A 32 3.83 -1.61 12.37
C GLY A 32 5.17 -2.32 12.22
N GLU A 33 5.17 -3.34 11.38
CA GLU A 33 6.39 -4.00 10.96
C GLU A 33 7.18 -3.10 10.01
N VAL A 34 8.44 -2.84 10.32
CA VAL A 34 9.31 -1.96 9.53
C VAL A 34 9.94 -2.76 8.40
N VAL A 35 9.62 -2.37 7.17
CA VAL A 35 10.13 -2.99 5.94
C VAL A 35 10.71 -1.92 5.02
N PHE A 36 11.48 -2.31 4.00
CA PHE A 36 12.06 -1.34 3.07
C PHE A 36 11.72 -1.64 1.62
N THR A 37 11.69 -0.59 0.81
CA THR A 37 11.59 -0.65 -0.65
C THR A 37 12.81 -0.04 -1.31
N THR A 38 13.27 -0.65 -2.39
CA THR A 38 14.40 -0.17 -3.21
C THR A 38 13.95 0.51 -4.50
N GLY A 39 12.64 0.73 -4.67
CA GLY A 39 12.09 1.44 -5.82
C GLY A 39 12.62 2.88 -5.90
N MET A 40 13.14 3.27 -7.07
CA MET A 40 13.69 4.61 -7.31
C MET A 40 12.62 5.64 -7.66
N SER A 41 11.39 5.19 -7.96
CA SER A 41 10.24 6.01 -8.36
C SER A 41 8.96 5.32 -7.90
N GLY A 42 7.82 6.01 -7.99
CA GLY A 42 6.54 5.43 -7.62
C GLY A 42 6.33 5.40 -6.11
N TYR A 43 6.77 6.44 -5.41
CA TYR A 43 6.61 6.49 -3.95
C TYR A 43 5.13 6.54 -3.54
N GLN A 44 4.29 7.26 -4.29
CA GLN A 44 2.87 7.35 -3.97
C GLN A 44 2.17 6.01 -4.21
N GLU A 45 2.48 5.34 -5.30
CA GLU A 45 1.98 4.00 -5.60
C GLU A 45 2.37 3.00 -4.50
N THR A 46 3.60 3.10 -3.98
CA THR A 46 4.06 2.26 -2.86
C THR A 46 3.32 2.60 -1.56
N ILE A 47 3.18 3.90 -1.23
CA ILE A 47 2.50 4.35 -0.01
C ILE A 47 1.03 3.92 0.01
N THR A 48 0.38 3.94 -1.15
CA THR A 48 -1.05 3.63 -1.30
C THR A 48 -1.33 2.17 -1.66
N ASP A 49 -0.29 1.33 -1.77
CA ASP A 49 -0.44 -0.11 -2.04
C ASP A 49 -0.97 -0.84 -0.80
N PRO A 50 -2.15 -1.48 -0.87
CA PRO A 50 -2.72 -2.22 0.25
C PRO A 50 -1.84 -3.36 0.77
N SER A 51 -0.89 -3.84 -0.02
CA SER A 51 0.09 -4.85 0.44
C SER A 51 0.92 -4.41 1.64
N TYR A 52 1.07 -3.10 1.84
CA TYR A 52 1.82 -2.54 2.98
C TYR A 52 0.93 -2.18 4.19
N TYR A 53 -0.32 -2.62 4.20
CA TYR A 53 -1.19 -2.40 5.36
C TYR A 53 -0.60 -3.02 6.63
N GLY A 54 -0.48 -2.20 7.68
CA GLY A 54 0.16 -2.60 8.94
C GLY A 54 1.69 -2.54 8.93
N GLN A 55 2.32 -2.05 7.86
CA GLN A 55 3.77 -1.91 7.75
C GLN A 55 4.20 -0.44 7.70
N ILE A 56 5.36 -0.16 8.30
CA ILE A 56 6.09 1.10 8.15
C ILE A 56 7.11 0.92 7.02
N VAL A 57 6.97 1.67 5.94
CA VAL A 57 7.78 1.50 4.73
C VAL A 57 8.95 2.48 4.73
N VAL A 58 10.18 1.93 4.70
CA VAL A 58 11.42 2.70 4.55
C VAL A 58 11.78 2.82 3.08
N PHE A 59 11.91 4.03 2.59
CA PHE A 59 12.33 4.31 1.22
C PHE A 59 13.84 4.48 1.16
N THR A 60 14.51 3.65 0.35
CA THR A 60 15.96 3.75 0.17
C THR A 60 16.37 4.85 -0.82
N SER A 61 15.42 5.38 -1.59
CA SER A 61 15.65 6.55 -2.44
C SER A 61 15.97 7.78 -1.58
N ALA A 62 17.03 8.52 -1.96
CA ALA A 62 17.52 9.61 -1.15
C ALA A 62 16.53 10.79 -1.04
N HIS A 63 15.78 11.09 -2.11
CA HIS A 63 14.84 12.20 -2.17
C HIS A 63 13.45 11.71 -2.53
N ILE A 64 12.47 12.05 -1.69
CA ILE A 64 11.06 11.70 -1.86
C ILE A 64 10.21 12.98 -1.89
N GLY A 65 9.09 12.96 -2.61
CA GLY A 65 8.16 14.09 -2.71
C GLY A 65 8.42 15.05 -3.87
N ASN A 66 9.47 14.85 -4.63
CA ASN A 66 9.96 15.76 -5.66
C ASN A 66 9.01 15.95 -6.87
N TYR A 67 8.03 15.08 -7.09
CA TYR A 67 7.01 15.25 -8.14
C TYR A 67 5.58 15.43 -7.58
N GLY A 68 5.45 15.66 -6.26
CA GLY A 68 4.16 15.87 -5.62
C GLY A 68 3.30 14.62 -5.53
N ALA A 69 1.99 14.82 -5.46
CA ALA A 69 1.00 13.74 -5.39
C ALA A 69 -0.21 14.03 -6.28
N THR A 70 -0.83 12.97 -6.82
CA THR A 70 -2.02 13.03 -7.66
C THR A 70 -2.97 11.87 -7.37
N ALA A 71 -4.28 12.06 -7.55
CA ALA A 71 -5.25 10.98 -7.41
C ALA A 71 -5.00 9.81 -8.38
N LEU A 72 -4.39 10.08 -9.54
CA LEU A 72 -4.13 9.07 -10.56
C LEU A 72 -3.10 8.01 -10.14
N ASP A 73 -2.15 8.36 -9.29
CA ASP A 73 -1.07 7.47 -8.84
C ASP A 73 -1.42 6.74 -7.53
N SER A 74 -2.70 6.80 -7.10
CA SER A 74 -3.19 6.04 -5.96
C SER A 74 -3.52 4.60 -6.36
N GLU A 75 -2.94 3.63 -5.65
CA GLU A 75 -3.17 2.20 -5.87
C GLU A 75 -4.32 1.63 -5.05
N CYS A 76 -4.85 2.38 -4.08
CA CYS A 76 -6.09 1.98 -3.41
C CYS A 76 -7.25 2.07 -4.40
N PRO A 77 -7.95 0.96 -4.72
CA PRO A 77 -9.13 1.03 -5.58
C PRO A 77 -10.25 1.76 -4.85
N GLU A 78 -11.05 2.54 -5.57
CA GLU A 78 -12.29 3.06 -5.01
C GLU A 78 -13.25 1.90 -4.65
N PRO A 79 -13.95 2.01 -3.51
CA PRO A 79 -14.14 3.12 -2.60
C PRO A 79 -13.22 3.15 -1.35
N LYS A 80 -11.96 2.72 -1.44
CA LYS A 80 -11.08 2.57 -0.26
C LYS A 80 -9.80 3.42 -0.35
N PRO A 81 -9.86 4.73 -0.15
CA PRO A 81 -8.65 5.56 -0.19
C PRO A 81 -7.68 5.35 0.98
N GLU A 82 -8.09 4.59 2.02
CA GLU A 82 -7.47 4.65 3.35
C GLU A 82 -6.50 3.50 3.65
N TYR A 83 -6.41 2.50 2.78
CA TYR A 83 -5.62 1.30 3.03
C TYR A 83 -4.34 1.28 2.22
N GLY A 84 -3.26 1.61 2.86
CA GLY A 84 -1.91 1.58 2.33
C GLY A 84 -0.92 1.32 3.46
N ALA A 85 0.29 1.88 3.35
CA ALA A 85 1.29 1.80 4.41
C ALA A 85 0.78 2.33 5.75
N GLY A 86 1.18 1.70 6.85
CA GLY A 86 0.87 2.15 8.22
C GLY A 86 1.75 3.32 8.69
N GLY A 87 2.88 3.55 8.01
CA GLY A 87 3.80 4.66 8.24
C GLY A 87 4.87 4.74 7.17
N VAL A 88 5.59 5.85 7.09
CA VAL A 88 6.64 6.06 6.08
C VAL A 88 7.92 6.63 6.69
N VAL A 89 9.06 6.22 6.11
CA VAL A 89 10.40 6.67 6.54
C VAL A 89 11.19 7.13 5.33
N PHE A 90 11.68 8.38 5.37
CA PHE A 90 12.46 8.99 4.30
C PHE A 90 13.83 9.47 4.80
N HIS A 91 14.84 9.39 3.92
CA HIS A 91 16.11 10.07 4.18
C HIS A 91 15.92 11.58 4.07
N ASP A 92 15.40 12.05 2.95
CA ASP A 92 15.11 13.45 2.72
C ASP A 92 13.74 13.60 2.05
N LEU A 93 13.03 14.66 2.42
CA LEU A 93 11.71 14.99 1.90
C LEU A 93 11.79 16.33 1.18
N PHE A 94 11.31 16.36 -0.05
CA PHE A 94 11.06 17.63 -0.73
C PHE A 94 9.88 18.32 -0.04
N VAL A 95 10.19 19.33 0.75
CA VAL A 95 9.21 20.16 1.44
C VAL A 95 8.94 21.39 0.59
N ASP A 96 7.71 21.58 0.16
CA ASP A 96 7.30 22.81 -0.49
C ASP A 96 7.55 24.00 0.45
N ALA A 97 8.39 24.92 0.00
CA ALA A 97 8.26 26.29 0.45
C ALA A 97 6.92 26.80 -0.13
N GLU A 98 6.06 27.36 0.73
CA GLU A 98 4.81 28.03 0.33
C GLU A 98 5.06 28.85 -0.96
N ASN A 99 4.35 28.53 -2.05
CA ASN A 99 4.39 29.16 -3.37
C ASN A 99 5.36 28.60 -4.43
N ILE A 100 5.86 27.39 -4.33
CA ILE A 100 6.49 26.76 -5.49
C ILE A 100 5.39 26.06 -6.31
N ASP A 101 5.20 26.49 -7.55
CA ASP A 101 4.46 25.72 -8.54
C ASP A 101 5.06 24.32 -8.58
N PHE A 102 4.23 23.28 -8.41
CA PHE A 102 4.71 21.90 -8.40
C PHE A 102 5.57 21.64 -9.64
N PRO A 103 6.77 21.06 -9.47
CA PRO A 103 7.68 20.85 -10.60
C PRO A 103 7.13 19.87 -11.64
N HIS A 104 6.03 19.19 -11.33
CA HIS A 104 5.43 18.19 -12.20
C HIS A 104 3.99 18.57 -12.59
N PHE A 105 3.70 18.59 -13.89
CA PHE A 105 2.42 19.02 -14.46
C PHE A 105 1.20 18.20 -13.98
N ARG A 106 1.41 17.02 -13.41
CA ARG A 106 0.34 16.14 -12.87
C ARG A 106 0.12 16.33 -11.37
N ALA A 107 0.98 17.06 -10.68
CA ALA A 107 0.87 17.23 -9.24
C ALA A 107 -0.37 18.04 -8.86
N GLU A 108 -1.18 17.52 -7.96
CA GLU A 108 -2.37 18.16 -7.40
C GLU A 108 -2.08 18.73 -5.99
N SER A 109 -1.09 18.15 -5.31
CA SER A 109 -0.66 18.57 -3.98
C SER A 109 0.78 18.15 -3.69
N SER A 110 1.38 18.68 -2.62
CA SER A 110 2.61 18.13 -2.07
C SER A 110 2.38 16.76 -1.47
N LEU A 111 3.44 15.94 -1.38
CA LEU A 111 3.37 14.67 -0.68
C LEU A 111 3.03 14.86 0.80
N GLN A 112 3.59 15.88 1.47
CA GLN A 112 3.25 16.23 2.86
C GLN A 112 1.74 16.40 3.05
N LYS A 113 1.10 17.22 2.21
CA LYS A 113 -0.34 17.46 2.27
C LYS A 113 -1.15 16.17 1.98
N LYS A 114 -0.66 15.35 1.05
CA LYS A 114 -1.31 14.06 0.76
C LYS A 114 -1.27 13.12 1.96
N LEU A 115 -0.13 13.01 2.65
CA LEU A 115 0.01 12.20 3.86
C LEU A 115 -0.90 12.70 4.98
N GLU A 116 -1.00 14.03 5.17
CA GLU A 116 -1.94 14.64 6.13
C GLU A 116 -3.40 14.27 5.82
N GLN A 117 -3.80 14.39 4.56
CA GLN A 117 -5.15 14.02 4.10
C GLN A 117 -5.47 12.53 4.32
N MET A 118 -4.47 11.67 4.19
CA MET A 118 -4.60 10.23 4.44
C MET A 118 -4.54 9.89 5.94
N GLY A 119 -4.27 10.85 6.82
CA GLY A 119 -4.02 10.58 8.23
C GLY A 119 -2.75 9.75 8.46
N LEU A 120 -1.84 9.70 7.48
CA LEU A 120 -0.63 8.89 7.54
C LEU A 120 0.52 9.69 8.14
N SER A 121 1.20 9.07 9.11
CA SER A 121 2.36 9.64 9.78
C SER A 121 3.66 9.03 9.28
N GLY A 122 4.74 9.78 9.43
CA GLY A 122 6.07 9.30 9.07
C GLY A 122 7.18 10.08 9.75
N ILE A 123 8.40 9.74 9.38
CA ILE A 123 9.62 10.39 9.84
C ILE A 123 10.58 10.58 8.67
N TYR A 124 11.28 11.72 8.63
CA TYR A 124 12.33 12.00 7.65
C TYR A 124 13.57 12.59 8.32
N GLY A 125 14.67 12.67 7.57
CA GLY A 125 15.95 13.17 8.07
C GLY A 125 16.76 12.12 8.82
N ILE A 126 16.48 10.83 8.60
CA ILE A 126 17.20 9.72 9.22
C ILE A 126 18.13 9.01 8.23
N ASP A 127 19.09 8.26 8.74
CA ASP A 127 19.95 7.38 7.94
C ASP A 127 19.17 6.11 7.51
N THR A 128 18.43 6.23 6.41
CA THR A 128 17.67 5.10 5.84
C THR A 128 18.57 3.99 5.33
N ARG A 129 19.86 4.28 5.00
CA ARG A 129 20.83 3.25 4.61
C ARG A 129 21.19 2.38 5.81
N ALA A 130 21.52 2.99 6.95
CA ALA A 130 21.81 2.25 8.19
C ALA A 130 20.62 1.41 8.62
N LEU A 131 19.40 1.98 8.60
CA LEU A 131 18.15 1.26 8.90
C LEU A 131 17.93 0.07 7.95
N THR A 132 18.07 0.27 6.63
CA THR A 132 17.92 -0.79 5.64
C THR A 132 18.93 -1.92 5.85
N LEU A 133 20.19 -1.61 6.14
CA LEU A 133 21.21 -2.61 6.43
C LEU A 133 20.88 -3.38 7.71
N HIS A 134 20.38 -2.69 8.75
CA HIS A 134 19.95 -3.31 9.99
C HIS A 134 18.82 -4.34 9.74
N LEU A 135 17.76 -3.93 9.03
CA LEU A 135 16.64 -4.81 8.68
C LEU A 135 17.06 -5.99 7.79
N ARG A 136 18.00 -5.76 6.85
CA ARG A 136 18.52 -6.83 6.00
C ARG A 136 19.29 -7.89 6.79
N MET A 137 20.02 -7.49 7.82
CA MET A 137 20.85 -8.39 8.62
C MET A 137 20.05 -9.13 9.71
N HIS A 138 19.03 -8.49 10.25
CA HIS A 138 18.30 -8.97 11.43
C HIS A 138 16.83 -9.35 11.18
N GLY A 139 16.35 -9.17 9.92
CA GLY A 139 14.95 -9.36 9.55
C GLY A 139 14.09 -8.13 9.80
N ALA A 140 12.84 -8.17 9.31
CA ALA A 140 11.84 -7.16 9.61
C ALA A 140 11.59 -7.09 11.14
N ARG A 141 11.30 -5.89 11.64
CA ARG A 141 11.13 -5.60 13.07
C ARG A 141 9.87 -4.78 13.28
N ASN A 142 9.20 -5.00 14.40
CA ASN A 142 8.17 -4.07 14.84
C ASN A 142 8.79 -2.73 15.22
N GLY A 143 8.12 -1.63 14.85
CA GLY A 143 8.60 -0.29 15.15
C GLY A 143 7.47 0.69 15.41
N ILE A 144 7.85 1.82 16.00
CA ILE A 144 6.96 2.95 16.30
C ILE A 144 7.62 4.23 15.84
N ILE A 145 6.89 5.04 15.08
CA ILE A 145 7.22 6.45 14.80
C ILE A 145 6.37 7.30 15.75
N SER A 146 7.02 8.20 16.51
CA SER A 146 6.31 9.06 17.45
C SER A 146 7.02 10.40 17.64
N THR A 147 6.26 11.42 17.96
CA THR A 147 6.74 12.72 18.47
C THR A 147 6.96 12.70 19.98
N ASN A 148 6.57 11.66 20.68
CA ASN A 148 7.01 11.39 22.05
C ASN A 148 8.48 10.96 22.01
N LEU A 149 9.34 11.67 22.74
CA LEU A 149 10.79 11.42 22.73
C LEU A 149 11.25 10.51 23.89
N ASP A 150 10.31 9.95 24.66
CA ASP A 150 10.60 8.99 25.74
C ASP A 150 10.95 7.63 25.13
N ARG A 151 12.25 7.32 25.09
CA ARG A 151 12.77 6.08 24.48
C ARG A 151 12.35 4.82 25.23
N ASP A 152 12.27 4.86 26.55
CA ASP A 152 11.89 3.70 27.37
C ASP A 152 10.41 3.35 27.14
N TYR A 153 9.56 4.37 27.10
CA TYR A 153 8.15 4.22 26.74
C TYR A 153 7.98 3.60 25.35
N LEU A 154 8.66 4.17 24.33
CA LEU A 154 8.55 3.70 22.95
C LEU A 154 9.07 2.27 22.78
N LEU A 155 10.19 1.91 23.42
CA LEU A 155 10.75 0.57 23.36
C LEU A 155 9.79 -0.47 23.97
N LYS A 156 9.20 -0.14 25.12
CA LYS A 156 8.19 -1.00 25.74
C LYS A 156 7.02 -1.23 24.79
N ARG A 157 6.49 -0.18 24.21
CA ARG A 157 5.38 -0.23 23.26
C ARG A 157 5.73 -1.03 21.99
N ALA A 158 6.94 -0.83 21.41
CA ALA A 158 7.38 -1.57 20.23
C ALA A 158 7.43 -3.08 20.48
N LYS A 159 7.88 -3.51 21.67
CA LYS A 159 7.91 -4.93 22.07
C LYS A 159 6.53 -5.55 22.28
N GLU A 160 5.53 -4.74 22.60
CA GLU A 160 4.14 -5.19 22.82
C GLU A 160 3.33 -5.30 21.51
N LEU A 161 3.86 -4.81 20.38
CA LEU A 161 3.17 -4.90 19.09
C LEU A 161 3.05 -6.36 18.64
N PRO A 162 1.89 -6.76 18.09
CA PRO A 162 1.72 -8.09 17.54
C PRO A 162 2.64 -8.32 16.34
N GLN A 163 3.09 -9.54 16.14
CA GLN A 163 3.78 -9.93 14.91
C GLN A 163 2.78 -9.98 13.76
N MET A 164 3.23 -9.64 12.54
CA MET A 164 2.38 -9.71 11.34
C MET A 164 1.99 -11.15 10.98
N SER A 165 2.86 -12.12 11.28
CA SER A 165 2.59 -13.54 11.02
C SER A 165 1.34 -14.00 11.78
N GLY A 166 0.44 -14.69 11.09
CA GLY A 166 -0.81 -15.19 11.63
C GLY A 166 -1.94 -14.16 11.75
N LEU A 167 -1.74 -12.91 11.31
CA LEU A 167 -2.81 -11.91 11.26
C LEU A 167 -3.54 -11.97 9.91
N ASP A 168 -4.88 -12.06 9.94
CA ASP A 168 -5.71 -11.90 8.76
C ASP A 168 -5.84 -10.41 8.41
N LEU A 169 -4.91 -9.91 7.60
CA LEU A 169 -4.92 -8.52 7.12
C LEU A 169 -5.70 -8.37 5.81
N ALA A 170 -5.82 -9.42 5.02
CA ALA A 170 -6.60 -9.39 3.78
C ALA A 170 -8.07 -9.05 4.04
N SER A 171 -8.67 -9.59 5.12
CA SER A 171 -10.05 -9.25 5.52
C SER A 171 -10.23 -7.78 5.92
N LYS A 172 -9.16 -7.08 6.29
CA LYS A 172 -9.20 -5.66 6.69
C LYS A 172 -9.20 -4.72 5.48
N VAL A 173 -8.50 -5.10 4.41
CA VAL A 173 -8.31 -4.25 3.22
C VAL A 173 -9.23 -4.62 2.05
N THR A 174 -9.88 -5.76 2.09
CA THR A 174 -10.80 -6.21 1.03
C THR A 174 -12.02 -5.32 0.87
N VAL A 175 -12.59 -5.23 -0.34
CA VAL A 175 -13.84 -4.50 -0.58
C VAL A 175 -15.01 -5.05 0.24
N LYS A 176 -15.92 -4.19 0.67
CA LYS A 176 -17.09 -4.60 1.45
C LYS A 176 -18.18 -5.21 0.58
N GLU A 177 -18.32 -4.71 -0.65
CA GLU A 177 -19.35 -5.12 -1.60
C GLU A 177 -18.72 -5.34 -2.97
N LYS A 178 -19.32 -6.25 -3.76
CA LYS A 178 -18.87 -6.46 -5.13
C LYS A 178 -19.19 -5.25 -6.01
N PHE A 179 -18.30 -4.95 -6.92
CA PHE A 179 -18.52 -3.92 -7.94
C PHE A 179 -17.88 -4.32 -9.27
N VAL A 180 -18.37 -3.69 -10.34
CA VAL A 180 -17.77 -3.83 -11.68
C VAL A 180 -16.79 -2.69 -11.88
N PHE A 181 -15.53 -3.02 -12.15
CA PHE A 181 -14.51 -2.02 -12.42
C PHE A 181 -14.67 -1.50 -13.85
N ASN A 182 -14.96 -0.19 -13.95
CA ASN A 182 -14.96 0.55 -15.19
C ASN A 182 -14.08 1.79 -15.04
N THR A 183 -13.40 2.16 -16.11
CA THR A 183 -12.64 3.40 -16.16
C THR A 183 -12.83 4.04 -17.53
N ASP A 184 -12.77 5.37 -17.58
CA ASP A 184 -12.70 6.08 -18.85
C ASP A 184 -11.33 5.78 -19.49
N PRO A 185 -11.29 5.29 -20.75
CA PRO A 185 -10.04 4.99 -21.45
C PRO A 185 -9.08 6.19 -21.56
N GLY A 186 -9.57 7.41 -21.34
CA GLY A 186 -8.77 8.64 -21.37
C GLY A 186 -8.09 9.01 -20.04
N THR A 187 -8.48 8.37 -18.92
CA THR A 187 -8.10 8.81 -17.56
C THR A 187 -6.73 8.29 -17.13
N VAL A 188 -6.16 7.32 -17.82
CA VAL A 188 -4.91 6.67 -17.41
C VAL A 188 -3.88 6.77 -18.52
N LEU A 189 -2.68 7.24 -18.17
CA LEU A 189 -1.50 7.12 -19.02
C LEU A 189 -1.11 5.63 -19.11
N THR A 190 -1.85 4.88 -19.92
CA THR A 190 -1.54 3.48 -20.16
C THR A 190 -0.66 3.37 -21.40
N TYR A 191 0.39 2.57 -21.29
CA TYR A 191 1.30 2.24 -22.40
C TYR A 191 0.60 1.55 -23.56
N LYS A 192 -0.64 1.09 -23.37
CA LYS A 192 -1.41 0.39 -24.39
C LYS A 192 -2.88 0.80 -24.32
N LYS A 193 -3.40 1.36 -25.40
CA LYS A 193 -4.85 1.58 -25.56
C LYS A 193 -5.54 0.22 -25.75
N ARG A 194 -6.72 0.08 -25.12
CA ARG A 194 -7.59 -1.09 -25.31
C ARG A 194 -7.94 -1.27 -26.79
N ASP A 195 -7.84 -2.48 -27.29
CA ASP A 195 -8.31 -2.86 -28.61
C ASP A 195 -9.83 -3.12 -28.57
N THR A 196 -10.61 -2.11 -28.94
CA THR A 196 -12.08 -2.18 -28.89
C THR A 196 -12.70 -3.14 -29.92
N SER A 197 -11.92 -3.69 -30.85
CA SER A 197 -12.39 -4.71 -31.82
C SER A 197 -12.47 -6.11 -31.21
N LYS A 198 -11.80 -6.36 -30.08
CA LYS A 198 -11.78 -7.66 -29.42
C LYS A 198 -12.92 -7.80 -28.42
N LYS A 199 -13.46 -9.03 -28.31
CA LYS A 199 -14.41 -9.41 -27.25
C LYS A 199 -13.75 -9.22 -25.89
N MET A 200 -14.49 -8.66 -24.94
CA MET A 200 -14.06 -8.62 -23.54
C MET A 200 -14.35 -9.96 -22.87
N LEU A 201 -13.41 -10.41 -22.03
CA LEU A 201 -13.57 -11.57 -21.16
C LEU A 201 -14.03 -11.08 -19.77
N ASN A 202 -15.01 -11.74 -19.19
CA ASN A 202 -15.44 -11.45 -17.82
C ASN A 202 -14.48 -12.12 -16.82
N VAL A 203 -13.88 -11.34 -15.95
CA VAL A 203 -12.95 -11.84 -14.94
C VAL A 203 -13.51 -11.58 -13.55
N ALA A 204 -13.70 -12.64 -12.77
CA ALA A 204 -13.98 -12.51 -11.34
C ALA A 204 -12.66 -12.21 -10.62
N VAL A 205 -12.56 -11.06 -9.97
CA VAL A 205 -11.39 -10.65 -9.20
C VAL A 205 -11.70 -10.79 -7.72
N ILE A 206 -10.99 -11.67 -7.02
CA ILE A 206 -11.11 -11.79 -5.56
C ILE A 206 -10.10 -10.82 -4.95
N ASP A 207 -10.62 -9.84 -4.21
CA ASP A 207 -9.85 -8.74 -3.65
C ASP A 207 -9.30 -9.09 -2.27
N TYR A 208 -7.98 -9.30 -2.19
CA TYR A 208 -7.25 -9.45 -0.93
C TYR A 208 -6.49 -8.18 -0.53
N GLY A 209 -6.71 -7.08 -1.23
CA GLY A 209 -6.00 -5.81 -1.15
C GLY A 209 -5.44 -5.42 -2.52
N ALA A 210 -6.32 -5.44 -3.53
CA ALA A 210 -5.95 -5.23 -4.92
C ALA A 210 -5.35 -3.84 -5.17
N LYS A 211 -4.24 -3.80 -5.90
CA LYS A 211 -3.74 -2.57 -6.50
C LYS A 211 -4.69 -2.16 -7.63
N ARG A 212 -5.02 -0.86 -7.68
CA ARG A 212 -5.83 -0.29 -8.77
C ARG A 212 -5.21 -0.55 -10.15
N SER A 213 -3.88 -0.50 -10.24
CA SER A 213 -3.14 -0.78 -11.48
C SER A 213 -3.41 -2.18 -12.03
N ILE A 214 -3.63 -3.20 -11.18
CA ILE A 214 -4.01 -4.56 -11.63
C ILE A 214 -5.35 -4.53 -12.36
N LEU A 215 -6.35 -3.86 -11.78
CA LEU A 215 -7.67 -3.75 -12.41
C LEU A 215 -7.60 -2.97 -13.72
N LEU A 216 -6.80 -1.91 -13.77
CA LEU A 216 -6.53 -1.14 -14.99
C LEU A 216 -5.86 -1.99 -16.07
N HIS A 217 -4.86 -2.81 -15.71
CA HIS A 217 -4.21 -3.70 -16.66
C HIS A 217 -5.14 -4.78 -17.19
N LEU A 218 -6.00 -5.38 -16.36
CA LEU A 218 -7.04 -6.29 -16.82
C LEU A 218 -7.95 -5.61 -17.82
N PHE A 219 -8.49 -4.44 -17.48
CA PHE A 219 -9.41 -3.68 -18.34
C PHE A 219 -8.78 -3.31 -19.69
N ASN A 220 -7.53 -2.85 -19.68
CA ASN A 220 -6.80 -2.45 -20.90
C ASN A 220 -6.40 -3.65 -21.79
N ASN A 221 -6.40 -4.86 -21.25
CA ASN A 221 -6.19 -6.10 -22.00
C ASN A 221 -7.50 -6.82 -22.36
N ASN A 222 -8.60 -6.06 -22.52
CA ASN A 222 -9.93 -6.56 -22.90
C ASN A 222 -10.51 -7.56 -21.90
N MET A 223 -10.28 -7.35 -20.63
CA MET A 223 -10.93 -8.07 -19.55
C MET A 223 -11.87 -7.12 -18.81
N HIS A 224 -13.00 -7.62 -18.38
CA HIS A 224 -14.02 -6.87 -17.64
C HIS A 224 -14.02 -7.36 -16.19
N PRO A 225 -13.29 -6.69 -15.26
CA PRO A 225 -13.15 -7.14 -13.91
C PRO A 225 -14.43 -6.88 -13.10
N THR A 226 -14.95 -7.92 -12.48
CA THR A 226 -15.92 -7.82 -11.38
C THR A 226 -15.20 -8.16 -10.09
N VAL A 227 -15.07 -7.17 -9.22
CA VAL A 227 -14.32 -7.27 -7.96
C VAL A 227 -15.25 -7.77 -6.86
N TYR A 228 -14.80 -8.81 -6.16
CA TYR A 228 -15.52 -9.47 -5.07
C TYR A 228 -14.73 -9.32 -3.76
N PRO A 229 -15.42 -9.28 -2.61
CA PRO A 229 -14.76 -9.38 -1.31
C PRO A 229 -13.94 -10.67 -1.17
N ALA A 230 -12.91 -10.64 -0.33
CA ALA A 230 -12.05 -11.80 -0.03
C ALA A 230 -12.84 -13.02 0.45
N THR A 231 -13.99 -12.80 1.08
CA THR A 231 -14.85 -13.84 1.68
C THR A 231 -15.89 -14.42 0.71
N VAL A 232 -15.85 -14.04 -0.57
CA VAL A 232 -16.78 -14.56 -1.59
C VAL A 232 -16.71 -16.09 -1.70
N THR A 233 -17.84 -16.73 -1.93
CA THR A 233 -17.90 -18.19 -2.11
C THR A 233 -17.65 -18.59 -3.56
N ALA A 234 -17.17 -19.82 -3.77
CA ALA A 234 -17.02 -20.38 -5.11
C ALA A 234 -18.35 -20.47 -5.86
N GLU A 235 -19.45 -20.75 -5.14
CA GLU A 235 -20.80 -20.79 -5.71
C GLU A 235 -21.22 -19.45 -6.29
N GLU A 236 -20.99 -18.34 -5.55
CA GLU A 236 -21.30 -16.98 -6.03
C GLU A 236 -20.49 -16.60 -7.27
N ILE A 237 -19.20 -16.99 -7.31
CA ILE A 237 -18.33 -16.76 -8.47
C ILE A 237 -18.84 -17.56 -9.67
N LEU A 238 -19.09 -18.86 -9.51
CA LEU A 238 -19.56 -19.74 -10.59
C LEU A 238 -20.93 -19.33 -11.12
N ALA A 239 -21.83 -18.84 -10.26
CA ALA A 239 -23.14 -18.33 -10.65
C ALA A 239 -23.03 -17.10 -11.60
N SER A 240 -21.97 -16.30 -11.49
CA SER A 240 -21.71 -15.16 -12.37
C SER A 240 -21.15 -15.55 -13.75
N LYS A 241 -20.78 -16.83 -13.93
CA LYS A 241 -20.22 -17.40 -15.18
C LYS A 241 -19.04 -16.59 -15.74
N PRO A 242 -17.98 -16.31 -14.99
CA PRO A 242 -16.82 -15.62 -15.51
C PRO A 242 -16.00 -16.52 -16.44
N ASP A 243 -15.20 -15.91 -17.31
CA ASP A 243 -14.27 -16.62 -18.18
C ASP A 243 -12.99 -17.05 -17.43
N ALA A 244 -12.63 -16.32 -16.36
CA ALA A 244 -11.45 -16.59 -15.53
C ALA A 244 -11.60 -15.98 -14.14
N VAL A 245 -10.71 -16.39 -13.22
CA VAL A 245 -10.58 -15.83 -11.87
C VAL A 245 -9.19 -15.23 -11.67
N MET A 246 -9.15 -14.04 -11.09
CA MET A 246 -7.93 -13.34 -10.64
C MET A 246 -7.90 -13.27 -9.12
N LEU A 247 -6.82 -13.77 -8.52
CA LEU A 247 -6.52 -13.66 -7.09
C LEU A 247 -5.51 -12.51 -6.92
N THR A 248 -5.86 -11.47 -6.18
CA THR A 248 -5.03 -10.26 -6.14
C THR A 248 -3.87 -10.36 -5.16
N ASN A 249 -2.98 -9.38 -5.20
CA ASN A 249 -2.05 -9.08 -4.12
C ASN A 249 -2.81 -8.76 -2.82
N GLY A 250 -2.08 -8.70 -1.72
CA GLY A 250 -2.63 -8.32 -0.43
C GLY A 250 -1.56 -8.34 0.66
N PRO A 251 -1.87 -7.79 1.85
CA PRO A 251 -0.98 -7.77 2.98
C PRO A 251 -0.99 -9.09 3.76
N GLY A 252 0.08 -9.34 4.50
CA GLY A 252 0.16 -10.39 5.51
C GLY A 252 0.45 -11.77 4.96
N ASP A 253 0.00 -12.76 5.72
CA ASP A 253 0.24 -14.18 5.54
C ASP A 253 -0.99 -14.86 4.92
N PRO A 254 -0.86 -15.80 3.96
CA PRO A 254 -1.98 -16.55 3.43
C PRO A 254 -2.58 -17.56 4.43
N GLU A 255 -1.83 -18.03 5.42
CA GLU A 255 -2.26 -19.09 6.33
C GLU A 255 -3.56 -18.76 7.07
N PRO A 256 -3.78 -17.55 7.65
CA PRO A 256 -5.02 -17.21 8.31
C PRO A 256 -6.22 -17.01 7.36
N CYS A 257 -6.00 -16.95 6.05
CA CYS A 257 -7.05 -16.74 5.05
C CYS A 257 -7.81 -18.04 4.68
N GLY A 258 -8.19 -18.85 5.66
CA GLY A 258 -8.85 -20.15 5.44
C GLY A 258 -10.11 -20.10 4.56
N TYR A 259 -10.87 -19.01 4.61
CA TYR A 259 -12.03 -18.76 3.74
C TYR A 259 -11.62 -18.67 2.26
N ALA A 260 -10.52 -17.97 1.96
CA ALA A 260 -9.98 -17.83 0.60
C ALA A 260 -9.43 -19.16 0.08
N ILE A 261 -8.65 -19.87 0.91
CA ILE A 261 -8.11 -21.20 0.57
C ILE A 261 -9.23 -22.18 0.21
N LYS A 262 -10.34 -22.17 0.97
CA LYS A 262 -11.51 -23.01 0.68
C LYS A 262 -12.10 -22.66 -0.69
N THR A 263 -12.39 -21.40 -0.93
CA THR A 263 -12.96 -20.92 -2.20
C THR A 263 -12.06 -21.27 -3.39
N ILE A 264 -10.75 -21.08 -3.27
CA ILE A 264 -9.79 -21.43 -4.33
C ILE A 264 -9.80 -22.92 -4.62
N ARG A 265 -9.78 -23.78 -3.61
CA ARG A 265 -9.84 -25.26 -3.79
C ARG A 265 -11.10 -25.69 -4.55
N GLU A 266 -12.23 -25.03 -4.31
CA GLU A 266 -13.48 -25.33 -4.99
C GLU A 266 -13.52 -24.80 -6.44
N LEU A 267 -12.71 -23.78 -6.79
CA LEU A 267 -12.61 -23.22 -8.14
C LEU A 267 -11.57 -23.90 -9.03
N VAL A 268 -10.52 -24.48 -8.43
CA VAL A 268 -9.45 -25.19 -9.17
C VAL A 268 -10.04 -26.29 -10.05
N GLY A 269 -9.63 -26.32 -11.32
CA GLY A 269 -10.10 -27.26 -12.34
C GLY A 269 -11.46 -26.90 -12.97
N LYS A 270 -12.15 -25.85 -12.49
CA LYS A 270 -13.41 -25.38 -13.08
C LYS A 270 -13.24 -24.13 -13.95
N LEU A 271 -12.29 -23.25 -13.58
CA LEU A 271 -11.98 -22.00 -14.27
C LEU A 271 -10.47 -21.82 -14.35
N PRO A 272 -9.96 -21.10 -15.36
CA PRO A 272 -8.59 -20.56 -15.33
C PRO A 272 -8.42 -19.63 -14.14
N ILE A 273 -7.34 -19.80 -13.37
CA ILE A 273 -7.03 -18.99 -12.19
C ILE A 273 -5.63 -18.39 -12.35
N PHE A 274 -5.49 -17.11 -12.07
CA PHE A 274 -4.19 -16.41 -12.01
C PHE A 274 -4.07 -15.67 -10.68
N GLY A 275 -2.94 -15.81 -10.01
CA GLY A 275 -2.67 -15.19 -8.71
C GLY A 275 -1.44 -14.28 -8.74
N ILE A 276 -1.49 -13.19 -7.98
CA ILE A 276 -0.37 -12.26 -7.76
C ILE A 276 -0.05 -12.18 -6.27
N CYS A 277 1.23 -12.31 -5.88
CA CYS A 277 1.72 -12.18 -4.51
C CYS A 277 0.92 -13.06 -3.53
N LEU A 278 0.15 -12.49 -2.60
CA LEU A 278 -0.71 -13.23 -1.67
C LEU A 278 -1.64 -14.21 -2.39
N GLY A 279 -2.25 -13.79 -3.50
CA GLY A 279 -3.11 -14.66 -4.31
C GLY A 279 -2.36 -15.79 -5.03
N HIS A 280 -1.05 -15.65 -5.25
CA HIS A 280 -0.21 -16.72 -5.80
C HIS A 280 0.20 -17.74 -4.73
N GLN A 281 0.54 -17.30 -3.52
CA GLN A 281 0.87 -18.14 -2.37
C GLN A 281 -0.30 -19.04 -1.97
#